data_e889f82888f72c8d8669e03595ed737b
#
_entry.id   e889f82888f72c8d8669e03595ed737b
#
_cell.length_a   1.000
_cell.length_b   1.000
_cell.length_c   1.000
_cell.angle_alpha   90.00
_cell.angle_beta   90.00
_cell.angle_gamma   90.00
#
_symmetry.space_group_name_H-M   'P 1'
#
loop_
_entity.id
_entity.type
_entity.pdbx_description
1 polymer ?
#
loop_
_entity_poly.entity_id
_entity_poly.type
_entity_poly.pdbx_seq_one_letter_code
_entity_poly.pdbx_strand_id
1 'polypeptide(L)'
;MTRDLVKNLRANNVQISRVCSILGSMHGSSSYVPFSRQSIRTLCGRLAQESIEGDMSKTLGLFTSMRERDPAMVIRMQLDDEKRIKSLFWCHGSSRFNYSCFGDAITFDTTYRTNLYNLPFGLFVGANHPFQTIIFGAVLLTEEATDAFQWTFRTFVEAMDGQHPRTILTDQCLAMKTAIATELPTSRHHWCKWHVLKKAKESLGGIYSKSSAFKKQLHELVAEIVSIPEFETRWAQLVEDHGLRENEFLDRAYSNREMWAKPYFTETFCAGMTSTQRSESANHLLKTYIPRSAPMHLFVSQYNRMIADREADEGKEEHATKQVTI
;
A
#
# COMPACT_ATOMS: atom_id res chain seq x y z
N MET A 1 12.86 -33.82 4.93
CA MET A 1 12.21 -33.59 3.60
C MET A 1 10.76 -33.15 3.73
N THR A 2 9.82 -33.94 4.27
CA THR A 2 8.39 -33.56 4.34
C THR A 2 8.14 -32.30 5.19
N ARG A 3 8.79 -32.19 6.36
CA ARG A 3 8.65 -31.02 7.25
C ARG A 3 9.12 -29.73 6.56
N ASP A 4 10.25 -29.76 5.90
CA ASP A 4 10.84 -28.59 5.23
C ASP A 4 10.00 -28.18 4.03
N LEU A 5 9.47 -29.15 3.28
CA LEU A 5 8.54 -28.89 2.19
C LEU A 5 7.24 -28.22 2.72
N VAL A 6 6.63 -28.76 3.80
CA VAL A 6 5.46 -28.14 4.41
C VAL A 6 5.78 -26.72 4.90
N LYS A 7 6.93 -26.52 5.54
CA LYS A 7 7.39 -25.20 5.98
C LYS A 7 7.51 -24.23 4.79
N ASN A 8 8.15 -24.65 3.71
CA ASN A 8 8.32 -23.84 2.51
C ASN A 8 6.97 -23.51 1.83
N LEU A 9 6.08 -24.49 1.67
CA LEU A 9 4.76 -24.26 1.10
C LEU A 9 3.95 -23.27 1.94
N ARG A 10 3.98 -23.40 3.27
CA ARG A 10 3.29 -22.48 4.18
C ARG A 10 3.90 -21.08 4.19
N ALA A 11 5.21 -20.96 4.11
CA ALA A 11 5.91 -19.68 3.98
C ALA A 11 5.55 -18.96 2.67
N ASN A 12 5.20 -19.71 1.62
CA ASN A 12 4.73 -19.19 0.33
C ASN A 12 3.20 -19.09 0.23
N ASN A 13 2.50 -18.92 1.34
CA ASN A 13 1.05 -18.72 1.42
C ASN A 13 0.17 -19.86 0.86
N VAL A 14 0.73 -21.07 0.68
CA VAL A 14 -0.06 -22.23 0.22
C VAL A 14 -1.00 -22.69 1.32
N GLN A 15 -2.30 -22.74 1.02
CA GLN A 15 -3.32 -23.19 1.98
C GLN A 15 -3.10 -24.64 2.42
N ILE A 16 -3.45 -25.00 3.67
CA ILE A 16 -3.25 -26.35 4.25
C ILE A 16 -3.90 -27.44 3.38
N SER A 17 -5.10 -27.17 2.86
CA SER A 17 -5.77 -28.11 1.94
C SER A 17 -4.93 -28.42 0.70
N ARG A 18 -4.27 -27.39 0.14
CA ARG A 18 -3.42 -27.52 -1.04
C ARG A 18 -2.09 -28.20 -0.70
N VAL A 19 -1.54 -27.92 0.50
CA VAL A 19 -0.38 -28.66 1.02
C VAL A 19 -0.65 -30.16 1.05
N CYS A 20 -1.83 -30.55 1.62
CA CYS A 20 -2.25 -31.96 1.64
C CYS A 20 -2.40 -32.56 0.24
N SER A 21 -2.95 -31.80 -0.72
CA SER A 21 -3.10 -32.24 -2.11
C SER A 21 -1.75 -32.44 -2.81
N ILE A 22 -0.79 -31.49 -2.63
CA ILE A 22 0.55 -31.58 -3.20
C ILE A 22 1.29 -32.81 -2.64
N LEU A 23 1.24 -33.01 -1.32
CA LEU A 23 1.85 -34.19 -0.69
C LEU A 23 1.21 -35.48 -1.17
N GLY A 24 -0.11 -35.50 -1.39
CA GLY A 24 -0.83 -36.63 -1.96
C GLY A 24 -0.34 -37.00 -3.37
N SER A 25 -0.25 -36.01 -4.25
CA SER A 25 0.22 -36.22 -5.62
C SER A 25 1.69 -36.67 -5.70
N MET A 26 2.57 -36.18 -4.80
CA MET A 26 3.96 -36.62 -4.72
C MET A 26 4.13 -38.09 -4.29
N HIS A 27 3.15 -38.65 -3.59
CA HIS A 27 3.13 -40.06 -3.18
C HIS A 27 2.28 -40.97 -4.08
N GLY A 28 1.85 -40.43 -5.25
CA GLY A 28 1.07 -41.17 -6.26
C GLY A 28 -0.42 -41.24 -5.95
N SER A 29 -0.84 -41.18 -4.72
CA SER A 29 -2.24 -41.10 -4.27
C SER A 29 -2.32 -40.62 -2.84
N SER A 30 -3.44 -39.98 -2.47
CA SER A 30 -3.71 -39.61 -1.08
C SER A 30 -3.77 -40.81 -0.12
N SER A 31 -4.01 -42.01 -0.65
CA SER A 31 -4.07 -43.27 0.10
C SER A 31 -2.68 -43.79 0.53
N TYR A 32 -1.63 -43.39 -0.16
CA TYR A 32 -0.25 -43.82 0.13
C TYR A 32 0.52 -42.80 0.99
N VAL A 33 -0.12 -41.70 1.38
CA VAL A 33 0.52 -40.71 2.23
C VAL A 33 0.63 -41.23 3.66
N PRO A 34 1.83 -41.31 4.28
CA PRO A 34 2.03 -41.92 5.60
C PRO A 34 1.54 -41.05 6.76
N PHE A 35 0.72 -40.04 6.50
CA PHE A 35 0.19 -39.11 7.53
C PHE A 35 -1.22 -38.62 7.17
N SER A 36 -2.03 -38.37 8.19
CA SER A 36 -3.38 -37.85 8.05
C SER A 36 -3.40 -36.34 7.80
N ARG A 37 -4.53 -35.83 7.28
CA ARG A 37 -4.76 -34.37 7.20
C ARG A 37 -4.64 -33.68 8.55
N GLN A 38 -5.03 -34.37 9.64
CA GLN A 38 -4.90 -33.84 10.99
C GLN A 38 -3.42 -33.74 11.40
N SER A 39 -2.58 -34.72 11.06
CA SER A 39 -1.13 -34.66 11.31
C SER A 39 -0.48 -33.47 10.62
N ILE A 40 -0.88 -33.18 9.37
CA ILE A 40 -0.41 -32.00 8.64
C ILE A 40 -0.86 -30.70 9.33
N ARG A 41 -2.12 -30.62 9.77
CA ARG A 41 -2.60 -29.44 10.53
C ARG A 41 -1.82 -29.22 11.82
N THR A 42 -1.58 -30.29 12.58
CA THR A 42 -0.79 -30.25 13.81
C THR A 42 0.66 -29.81 13.53
N LEU A 43 1.28 -30.33 12.46
CA LEU A 43 2.60 -29.89 12.04
C LEU A 43 2.62 -28.41 11.65
N CYS A 44 1.63 -27.94 10.87
CA CYS A 44 1.50 -26.52 10.51
C CYS A 44 1.33 -25.64 11.75
N GLY A 45 0.56 -26.06 12.75
CA GLY A 45 0.41 -25.34 14.03
C GLY A 45 1.73 -25.21 14.79
N ARG A 46 2.48 -26.31 14.91
CA ARG A 46 3.83 -26.29 15.53
C ARG A 46 4.80 -25.39 14.79
N LEU A 47 4.86 -25.50 13.46
CA LEU A 47 5.71 -24.65 12.63
C LEU A 47 5.35 -23.16 12.76
N ALA A 48 4.07 -22.83 12.88
CA ALA A 48 3.61 -21.47 13.14
C ALA A 48 4.09 -20.97 14.51
N GLN A 49 3.96 -21.80 15.56
CA GLN A 49 4.43 -21.43 16.91
C GLN A 49 5.96 -21.24 16.95
N GLU A 50 6.73 -22.16 16.37
CA GLU A 50 8.20 -22.04 16.26
C GLU A 50 8.61 -20.78 15.46
N SER A 51 7.78 -20.38 14.50
CA SER A 51 8.01 -19.17 13.71
C SER A 51 7.84 -17.90 14.52
N ILE A 52 6.91 -17.88 15.49
CA ILE A 52 6.65 -16.72 16.36
C ILE A 52 7.76 -16.55 17.40
N GLU A 53 8.34 -17.66 17.89
CA GLU A 53 9.41 -17.58 18.89
C GLU A 53 10.61 -16.78 18.35
N GLY A 54 11.02 -15.73 19.08
CA GLY A 54 12.13 -14.87 18.71
C GLY A 54 11.91 -14.10 17.39
N ASP A 55 10.67 -13.85 17.00
CA ASP A 55 10.31 -13.20 15.72
C ASP A 55 11.06 -11.89 15.53
N MET A 56 11.14 -11.04 16.55
CA MET A 56 11.85 -9.77 16.46
C MET A 56 13.36 -9.97 16.24
N SER A 57 14.00 -10.89 16.94
CA SER A 57 15.42 -11.21 16.74
C SER A 57 15.68 -11.74 15.33
N LYS A 58 14.79 -12.58 14.80
CA LYS A 58 14.85 -13.08 13.43
C LYS A 58 14.68 -11.93 12.42
N THR A 59 13.77 -11.00 12.69
CA THR A 59 13.54 -9.81 11.85
C THR A 59 14.77 -8.90 11.82
N LEU A 60 15.37 -8.63 12.96
CA LEU A 60 16.59 -7.82 13.04
C LEU A 60 17.78 -8.51 12.33
N GLY A 61 17.94 -9.82 12.53
CA GLY A 61 18.95 -10.61 11.82
C GLY A 61 18.75 -10.58 10.30
N LEU A 62 17.49 -10.65 9.83
CA LEU A 62 17.17 -10.52 8.43
C LEU A 62 17.55 -9.14 7.88
N PHE A 63 17.20 -8.06 8.58
CA PHE A 63 17.58 -6.71 8.17
C PHE A 63 19.10 -6.49 8.16
N THR A 64 19.84 -7.08 9.11
CA THR A 64 21.31 -7.06 9.09
C THR A 64 21.84 -7.71 7.82
N SER A 65 21.40 -8.92 7.50
CA SER A 65 21.81 -9.64 6.28
C SER A 65 21.40 -8.94 4.97
N MET A 66 20.25 -8.22 4.99
CA MET A 66 19.83 -7.43 3.84
C MET A 66 20.75 -6.22 3.63
N ARG A 67 21.09 -5.53 4.71
CA ARG A 67 21.98 -4.36 4.66
C ARG A 67 23.42 -4.71 4.26
N GLU A 68 23.89 -5.91 4.61
CA GLU A 68 25.19 -6.41 4.14
C GLU A 68 25.22 -6.59 2.61
N ARG A 69 24.09 -7.00 2.00
CA ARG A 69 23.94 -7.19 0.55
C ARG A 69 23.57 -5.90 -0.21
N ASP A 70 22.90 -4.99 0.47
CA ASP A 70 22.50 -3.67 -0.05
C ASP A 70 22.91 -2.58 0.96
N PRO A 71 24.16 -2.10 0.89
CA PRO A 71 24.66 -1.06 1.79
C PRO A 71 23.92 0.27 1.69
N ALA A 72 23.24 0.53 0.57
CA ALA A 72 22.42 1.73 0.37
C ALA A 72 21.00 1.60 0.98
N MET A 73 20.65 0.43 1.49
CA MET A 73 19.39 0.21 2.19
C MET A 73 19.28 1.02 3.46
N VAL A 74 18.14 1.69 3.64
CA VAL A 74 17.82 2.43 4.86
C VAL A 74 16.81 1.66 5.69
N ILE A 75 17.10 1.51 6.98
CA ILE A 75 16.21 0.92 7.97
C ILE A 75 16.17 1.89 9.16
N ARG A 76 14.97 2.23 9.61
CA ARG A 76 14.74 3.11 10.77
C ARG A 76 13.69 2.51 11.68
N MET A 77 13.90 2.62 12.97
CA MET A 77 12.99 2.14 14.00
C MET A 77 12.72 3.25 15.01
N GLN A 78 11.46 3.41 15.35
CA GLN A 78 11.03 4.22 16.47
C GLN A 78 10.68 3.26 17.62
N LEU A 79 11.19 3.53 18.79
CA LEU A 79 10.92 2.78 20.01
C LEU A 79 10.00 3.59 20.94
N ASP A 80 9.20 2.91 21.71
CA ASP A 80 8.48 3.50 22.84
C ASP A 80 9.36 3.55 24.10
N ASP A 81 8.82 4.06 25.21
CA ASP A 81 9.52 4.22 26.48
C ASP A 81 9.93 2.86 27.09
N GLU A 82 9.22 1.77 26.76
CA GLU A 82 9.57 0.41 27.17
C GLU A 82 10.50 -0.31 26.17
N LYS A 83 11.10 0.43 25.24
CA LYS A 83 12.00 -0.08 24.19
C LYS A 83 11.34 -1.09 23.23
N ARG A 84 10.04 -1.04 23.07
CA ARG A 84 9.32 -1.82 22.05
C ARG A 84 9.25 -1.02 20.75
N ILE A 85 9.23 -1.70 19.62
CA ILE A 85 9.11 -1.05 18.31
C ILE A 85 7.72 -0.43 18.14
N LYS A 86 7.66 0.90 18.03
CA LYS A 86 6.47 1.68 17.73
C LYS A 86 6.27 1.82 16.21
N SER A 87 7.34 2.04 15.48
CA SER A 87 7.31 2.18 14.03
C SER A 87 8.57 1.59 13.40
N LEU A 88 8.45 1.00 12.22
CA LEU A 88 9.55 0.39 11.48
C LEU A 88 9.45 0.79 10.01
N PHE A 89 10.43 1.52 9.51
CA PHE A 89 10.55 1.94 8.11
C PHE A 89 11.74 1.25 7.45
N TRP A 90 11.58 0.87 6.17
CA TRP A 90 12.70 0.40 5.36
C TRP A 90 12.50 0.70 3.87
N CYS A 91 13.60 0.90 3.16
CA CYS A 91 13.66 1.01 1.71
C CYS A 91 14.97 0.46 1.18
N HIS A 92 14.94 -0.12 -0.02
CA HIS A 92 16.12 -0.62 -0.72
C HIS A 92 16.92 0.51 -1.37
N GLY A 93 18.20 0.28 -1.65
CA GLY A 93 19.04 1.23 -2.39
C GLY A 93 18.50 1.48 -3.80
N SER A 94 18.00 0.44 -4.49
CA SER A 94 17.29 0.56 -5.77
C SER A 94 16.05 1.46 -5.68
N SER A 95 15.27 1.33 -4.61
CA SER A 95 14.10 2.19 -4.36
C SER A 95 14.48 3.66 -4.20
N ARG A 96 15.60 3.95 -3.52
CA ARG A 96 16.13 5.32 -3.37
C ARG A 96 16.58 5.90 -4.72
N PHE A 97 17.29 5.10 -5.52
CA PHE A 97 17.67 5.48 -6.87
C PHE A 97 16.43 5.75 -7.74
N ASN A 98 15.46 4.85 -7.72
CA ASN A 98 14.21 5.07 -8.46
C ASN A 98 13.45 6.31 -7.98
N TYR A 99 13.49 6.63 -6.68
CA TYR A 99 12.88 7.86 -6.17
C TYR A 99 13.58 9.11 -6.70
N SER A 100 14.90 9.12 -6.81
CA SER A 100 15.64 10.27 -7.37
C SER A 100 15.27 10.55 -8.83
N CYS A 101 14.77 9.54 -9.57
CA CYS A 101 14.33 9.65 -10.97
C CYS A 101 12.82 9.92 -11.11
N PHE A 102 11.98 9.36 -10.23
CA PHE A 102 10.53 9.28 -10.42
C PHE A 102 9.73 9.72 -9.19
N GLY A 103 10.38 10.31 -8.19
CA GLY A 103 9.78 10.70 -6.92
C GLY A 103 8.94 11.98 -6.94
N ASP A 104 8.76 12.63 -8.08
CA ASP A 104 7.98 13.88 -8.19
C ASP A 104 6.53 13.70 -7.74
N ALA A 105 5.91 12.57 -8.03
CA ALA A 105 4.55 12.27 -7.64
C ALA A 105 4.47 10.87 -7.00
N ILE A 106 3.94 10.81 -5.78
CA ILE A 106 3.82 9.58 -5.02
C ILE A 106 2.40 9.38 -4.48
N THR A 107 2.08 8.14 -4.16
CA THR A 107 0.89 7.80 -3.36
C THR A 107 1.35 7.13 -2.07
N PHE A 108 0.66 7.41 -0.98
CA PHE A 108 0.83 6.71 0.28
C PHE A 108 -0.53 6.21 0.78
N ASP A 109 -0.57 4.94 1.13
CA ASP A 109 -1.78 4.29 1.61
C ASP A 109 -1.42 3.21 2.63
N THR A 110 -2.27 3.03 3.64
CA THR A 110 -2.11 2.02 4.67
C THR A 110 -3.11 0.88 4.47
N THR A 111 -2.67 -0.33 4.80
CA THR A 111 -3.51 -1.53 4.76
C THR A 111 -3.38 -2.34 6.04
N TYR A 112 -4.48 -2.95 6.43
CA TYR A 112 -4.57 -3.77 7.64
C TYR A 112 -4.55 -5.27 7.33
N ARG A 113 -4.34 -6.08 8.39
CA ARG A 113 -4.42 -7.55 8.36
C ARG A 113 -3.45 -8.20 7.38
N THR A 114 -2.27 -7.61 7.25
CA THR A 114 -1.19 -8.14 6.42
C THR A 114 -0.17 -8.94 7.22
N ASN A 115 -0.20 -8.83 8.56
CA ASN A 115 0.75 -9.47 9.46
C ASN A 115 0.06 -10.02 10.73
N LEU A 116 0.77 -10.86 11.49
CA LEU A 116 0.27 -11.50 12.70
C LEU A 116 -0.18 -10.51 13.78
N TYR A 117 0.49 -9.38 13.87
CA TYR A 117 0.28 -8.37 14.92
C TYR A 117 -0.79 -7.35 14.57
N ASN A 118 -1.43 -7.47 13.40
CA ASN A 118 -2.40 -6.52 12.86
C ASN A 118 -1.90 -5.07 12.76
N LEU A 119 -0.58 -4.88 12.65
CA LEU A 119 0.00 -3.57 12.49
C LEU A 119 -0.40 -2.97 11.14
N PRO A 120 -0.81 -1.70 11.08
CA PRO A 120 -0.97 -0.96 9.83
C PRO A 120 0.32 -1.01 9.02
N PHE A 121 0.18 -1.34 7.74
CA PHE A 121 1.31 -1.39 6.81
C PHE A 121 1.12 -0.35 5.71
N GLY A 122 2.06 0.59 5.58
CA GLY A 122 2.04 1.65 4.59
C GLY A 122 3.09 1.46 3.50
N LEU A 123 2.74 1.83 2.26
CA LEU A 123 3.63 1.83 1.12
C LEU A 123 3.72 3.22 0.50
N PHE A 124 4.95 3.65 0.21
CA PHE A 124 5.24 4.79 -0.66
C PHE A 124 5.41 4.27 -2.08
N VAL A 125 4.55 4.72 -2.98
CA VAL A 125 4.43 4.17 -4.33
C VAL A 125 4.43 5.30 -5.35
N GLY A 126 5.10 5.10 -6.49
CA GLY A 126 5.10 5.99 -7.64
C GLY A 126 4.94 5.25 -8.95
N ALA A 127 5.33 5.91 -10.04
CA ALA A 127 5.29 5.37 -11.38
C ALA A 127 6.55 5.73 -12.17
N ASN A 128 7.11 4.77 -12.92
CA ASN A 128 8.18 5.00 -13.88
C ASN A 128 7.66 5.51 -15.24
N HIS A 129 8.53 5.73 -16.21
CA HIS A 129 8.17 6.20 -17.55
C HIS A 129 7.13 5.32 -18.29
N PRO A 130 7.21 3.99 -18.29
CA PRO A 130 6.15 3.16 -18.86
C PRO A 130 4.91 3.04 -17.95
N PHE A 131 4.78 3.91 -16.95
CA PHE A 131 3.68 3.91 -15.97
C PHE A 131 3.55 2.62 -15.14
N GLN A 132 4.63 1.88 -14.97
CA GLN A 132 4.66 0.76 -14.02
C GLN A 132 4.74 1.28 -12.59
N THR A 133 4.17 0.53 -11.68
CA THR A 133 4.18 0.88 -10.25
C THR A 133 5.55 0.61 -9.63
N ILE A 134 6.15 1.61 -9.00
CA ILE A 134 7.40 1.50 -8.24
C ILE A 134 7.11 1.66 -6.75
N ILE A 135 7.77 0.87 -5.92
CA ILE A 135 7.70 0.99 -4.46
C ILE A 135 8.97 1.65 -3.96
N PHE A 136 8.83 2.82 -3.36
CA PHE A 136 9.96 3.60 -2.83
C PHE A 136 10.31 3.24 -1.39
N GLY A 137 9.34 2.81 -0.59
CA GLY A 137 9.57 2.43 0.79
C GLY A 137 8.35 1.83 1.44
N ALA A 138 8.57 1.21 2.58
CA ALA A 138 7.55 0.55 3.37
C ALA A 138 7.65 0.95 4.84
N VAL A 139 6.51 0.98 5.52
CA VAL A 139 6.43 1.29 6.94
C VAL A 139 5.42 0.38 7.64
N LEU A 140 5.76 -0.06 8.83
CA LEU A 140 4.86 -0.68 9.79
C LEU A 140 4.67 0.27 10.97
N LEU A 141 3.42 0.45 11.39
CA LEU A 141 3.02 1.34 12.46
C LEU A 141 2.24 0.56 13.52
N THR A 142 2.26 1.02 14.78
CA THR A 142 1.37 0.47 15.81
C THR A 142 -0.01 1.12 15.76
N GLU A 143 -0.09 2.35 15.25
CA GLU A 143 -1.32 3.13 15.19
C GLU A 143 -1.29 4.13 14.01
N GLU A 144 -2.47 4.58 13.58
CA GLU A 144 -2.65 5.59 12.55
C GLU A 144 -2.91 6.98 13.17
N ALA A 145 -2.00 7.40 14.05
CA ALA A 145 -2.03 8.70 14.70
C ALA A 145 -1.17 9.73 13.98
N THR A 146 -1.42 11.01 14.24
CA THR A 146 -0.69 12.11 13.60
C THR A 146 0.81 12.04 13.83
N ASP A 147 1.25 11.75 15.05
CA ASP A 147 2.67 11.62 15.40
C ASP A 147 3.36 10.44 14.71
N ALA A 148 2.65 9.32 14.54
CA ALA A 148 3.13 8.16 13.79
C ALA A 148 3.31 8.49 12.30
N PHE A 149 2.38 9.23 11.70
CA PHE A 149 2.51 9.70 10.32
C PHE A 149 3.57 10.79 10.16
N GLN A 150 3.72 11.71 11.14
CA GLN A 150 4.81 12.69 11.13
C GLN A 150 6.17 11.97 11.12
N TRP A 151 6.37 11.02 12.02
CA TRP A 151 7.58 10.20 12.02
C TRP A 151 7.80 9.50 10.68
N THR A 152 6.74 8.95 10.10
CA THR A 152 6.78 8.22 8.83
C THR A 152 7.23 9.12 7.67
N PHE A 153 6.63 10.29 7.51
CA PHE A 153 6.96 11.19 6.40
C PHE A 153 8.33 11.82 6.58
N ARG A 154 8.70 12.23 7.79
CA ARG A 154 10.06 12.71 8.11
C ARG A 154 11.10 11.65 7.78
N THR A 155 10.91 10.43 8.26
CA THR A 155 11.84 9.31 8.02
C THR A 155 11.94 8.98 6.52
N PHE A 156 10.84 9.06 5.78
CA PHE A 156 10.85 8.88 4.34
C PHE A 156 11.69 9.95 3.64
N VAL A 157 11.48 11.22 3.95
CA VAL A 157 12.29 12.33 3.38
C VAL A 157 13.77 12.17 3.71
N GLU A 158 14.11 11.85 4.97
CA GLU A 158 15.50 11.58 5.36
C GLU A 158 16.12 10.42 4.57
N ALA A 159 15.34 9.34 4.35
CA ALA A 159 15.77 8.19 3.57
C ALA A 159 15.97 8.54 2.09
N MET A 160 15.26 9.54 1.57
CA MET A 160 15.36 10.06 0.21
C MET A 160 16.26 11.29 0.08
N ASP A 161 17.29 11.37 0.95
CA ASP A 161 18.32 12.43 0.94
C ASP A 161 17.74 13.85 1.04
N GLY A 162 16.62 14.02 1.74
CA GLY A 162 15.94 15.30 1.96
C GLY A 162 15.06 15.75 0.79
N GLN A 163 14.87 14.92 -0.22
CA GLN A 163 14.02 15.27 -1.38
C GLN A 163 12.54 15.07 -1.06
N HIS A 164 11.77 16.16 -1.17
CA HIS A 164 10.32 16.13 -1.05
C HIS A 164 9.68 15.79 -2.39
N PRO A 165 8.59 14.99 -2.41
CA PRO A 165 7.80 14.84 -3.63
C PRO A 165 7.10 16.17 -3.94
N ARG A 166 6.88 16.47 -5.21
CA ARG A 166 6.04 17.63 -5.60
C ARG A 166 4.58 17.38 -5.26
N THR A 167 4.14 16.13 -5.42
CA THR A 167 2.75 15.73 -5.18
C THR A 167 2.69 14.45 -4.36
N ILE A 168 1.82 14.44 -3.35
CA ILE A 168 1.47 13.23 -2.60
C ILE A 168 -0.04 13.02 -2.59
N LEU A 169 -0.48 11.81 -2.95
CA LEU A 169 -1.89 11.39 -2.87
C LEU A 169 -2.07 10.40 -1.71
N THR A 170 -3.10 10.64 -0.91
CA THR A 170 -3.50 9.73 0.18
C THR A 170 -5.00 9.49 0.18
N ASP A 171 -5.49 8.67 1.11
CA ASP A 171 -6.92 8.66 1.44
C ASP A 171 -7.34 9.93 2.21
N GLN A 172 -8.60 10.00 2.62
CA GLN A 172 -9.16 11.12 3.39
C GLN A 172 -8.87 11.00 4.91
N CYS A 173 -7.64 10.67 5.30
CA CYS A 173 -7.22 10.59 6.69
C CYS A 173 -6.76 11.98 7.20
N LEU A 174 -7.43 12.51 8.24
CA LEU A 174 -7.07 13.81 8.83
C LEU A 174 -5.71 13.78 9.51
N ALA A 175 -5.34 12.67 10.14
CA ALA A 175 -4.02 12.50 10.76
C ALA A 175 -2.90 12.57 9.70
N MET A 176 -3.08 11.93 8.54
CA MET A 176 -2.15 12.05 7.41
C MET A 176 -2.10 13.49 6.88
N LYS A 177 -3.27 14.15 6.72
CA LYS A 177 -3.31 15.56 6.27
C LYS A 177 -2.49 16.46 7.16
N THR A 178 -2.66 16.34 8.48
CA THR A 178 -1.92 17.16 9.46
C THR A 178 -0.41 16.85 9.40
N ALA A 179 -0.04 15.57 9.35
CA ALA A 179 1.36 15.15 9.29
C ALA A 179 2.04 15.63 8.00
N ILE A 180 1.38 15.52 6.85
CA ILE A 180 1.91 15.98 5.56
C ILE A 180 2.10 17.50 5.56
N ALA A 181 1.15 18.26 6.10
CA ALA A 181 1.28 19.72 6.19
C ALA A 181 2.51 20.14 7.01
N THR A 182 2.92 19.35 7.99
CA THR A 182 4.09 19.63 8.84
C THR A 182 5.40 19.13 8.21
N GLU A 183 5.42 17.89 7.73
CA GLU A 183 6.65 17.21 7.32
C GLU A 183 6.97 17.37 5.82
N LEU A 184 5.96 17.68 5.00
CA LEU A 184 6.07 17.88 3.55
C LEU A 184 5.48 19.23 3.11
N PRO A 185 5.91 20.36 3.71
CA PRO A 185 5.25 21.67 3.50
C PRO A 185 5.34 22.19 2.06
N THR A 186 6.29 21.69 1.27
CA THR A 186 6.47 22.07 -0.15
C THR A 186 5.70 21.17 -1.11
N SER A 187 5.13 20.07 -0.62
CA SER A 187 4.41 19.10 -1.43
C SER A 187 2.92 19.49 -1.56
N ARG A 188 2.37 19.31 -2.76
CA ARG A 188 0.93 19.39 -2.97
C ARG A 188 0.28 18.10 -2.50
N HIS A 189 -0.52 18.18 -1.45
CA HIS A 189 -1.26 17.04 -0.92
C HIS A 189 -2.64 16.96 -1.55
N HIS A 190 -2.99 15.77 -2.09
CA HIS A 190 -4.29 15.50 -2.69
C HIS A 190 -4.91 14.24 -2.12
N TRP A 191 -6.24 14.23 -2.04
CA TRP A 191 -7.00 13.04 -1.65
C TRP A 191 -7.36 12.20 -2.86
N CYS A 192 -7.31 10.91 -2.67
CA CYS A 192 -7.74 9.93 -3.65
C CYS A 192 -9.21 10.13 -4.03
N LYS A 193 -9.44 10.46 -5.30
CA LYS A 193 -10.78 10.64 -5.87
C LYS A 193 -11.71 9.44 -5.62
N TRP A 194 -11.17 8.24 -5.71
CA TRP A 194 -11.95 7.01 -5.49
C TRP A 194 -12.46 6.91 -4.05
N HIS A 195 -11.64 7.26 -3.05
CA HIS A 195 -12.04 7.28 -1.64
C HIS A 195 -13.12 8.33 -1.37
N VAL A 196 -13.03 9.50 -2.03
CA VAL A 196 -14.09 10.53 -1.95
C VAL A 196 -15.42 9.97 -2.48
N LEU A 197 -15.42 9.35 -3.66
CA LEU A 197 -16.62 8.75 -4.24
C LEU A 197 -17.14 7.55 -3.44
N LYS A 198 -16.27 6.76 -2.84
CA LYS A 198 -16.65 5.66 -1.94
C LYS A 198 -17.36 6.18 -0.70
N LYS A 199 -16.81 7.21 -0.05
CA LYS A 199 -17.47 7.87 1.10
C LYS A 199 -18.79 8.53 0.71
N ALA A 200 -18.88 9.11 -0.49
CA ALA A 200 -20.14 9.63 -1.02
C ALA A 200 -21.21 8.54 -1.09
N LYS A 201 -20.85 7.36 -1.61
CA LYS A 201 -21.75 6.20 -1.67
C LYS A 201 -22.20 5.75 -0.27
N GLU A 202 -21.29 5.68 0.68
CA GLU A 202 -21.58 5.26 2.06
C GLU A 202 -22.47 6.26 2.80
N SER A 203 -22.22 7.59 2.63
CA SER A 203 -22.94 8.64 3.33
C SER A 203 -24.29 8.98 2.70
N LEU A 204 -24.43 8.89 1.39
CA LEU A 204 -25.63 9.29 0.65
C LEU A 204 -26.60 8.12 0.37
N GLY A 205 -26.20 6.89 0.66
CA GLY A 205 -27.09 5.71 0.64
C GLY A 205 -27.94 5.58 -0.63
N GLY A 206 -29.28 5.65 -0.47
CA GLY A 206 -30.25 5.51 -1.55
C GLY A 206 -30.15 6.59 -2.65
N ILE A 207 -29.70 7.80 -2.33
CA ILE A 207 -29.50 8.90 -3.30
C ILE A 207 -28.37 8.51 -4.27
N TYR A 208 -27.35 7.84 -3.77
CA TYR A 208 -26.21 7.33 -4.57
C TYR A 208 -26.48 5.91 -5.12
N SER A 209 -27.68 5.61 -5.55
CA SER A 209 -28.00 4.29 -6.15
C SER A 209 -27.34 4.10 -7.52
N LYS A 210 -27.23 2.83 -7.99
CA LYS A 210 -26.55 2.50 -9.28
C LYS A 210 -27.07 3.25 -10.49
N SER A 211 -28.33 3.64 -10.50
CA SER A 211 -29.03 4.31 -11.63
C SER A 211 -29.46 5.74 -11.31
N SER A 212 -29.00 6.36 -10.23
CA SER A 212 -29.45 7.70 -9.87
C SER A 212 -28.83 8.79 -10.78
N ALA A 213 -29.63 9.80 -11.13
CA ALA A 213 -29.16 11.00 -11.84
C ALA A 213 -28.07 11.69 -11.04
N PHE A 214 -28.22 11.75 -9.71
CA PHE A 214 -27.22 12.29 -8.79
C PHE A 214 -25.85 11.65 -8.98
N LYS A 215 -25.79 10.32 -8.96
CA LYS A 215 -24.51 9.61 -9.13
C LYS A 215 -23.84 9.96 -10.46
N LYS A 216 -24.61 9.98 -11.54
CA LYS A 216 -24.09 10.32 -12.88
C LYS A 216 -23.52 11.74 -12.89
N GLN A 217 -24.28 12.73 -12.41
CA GLN A 217 -23.87 14.14 -12.33
C GLN A 217 -22.63 14.31 -11.43
N LEU A 218 -22.59 13.64 -10.27
CA LEU A 218 -21.44 13.70 -9.37
C LEU A 218 -20.19 13.11 -10.04
N HIS A 219 -20.31 11.98 -10.76
CA HIS A 219 -19.17 11.37 -11.46
C HIS A 219 -18.67 12.25 -12.60
N GLU A 220 -19.56 12.87 -13.41
CA GLU A 220 -19.20 13.84 -14.44
C GLU A 220 -18.44 15.03 -13.84
N LEU A 221 -18.97 15.59 -12.75
CA LEU A 221 -18.39 16.72 -12.04
C LEU A 221 -16.98 16.43 -11.53
N VAL A 222 -16.78 15.22 -10.98
CA VAL A 222 -15.48 14.80 -10.42
C VAL A 222 -14.48 14.39 -11.51
N ALA A 223 -14.92 13.81 -12.63
CA ALA A 223 -14.05 13.23 -13.63
C ALA A 223 -13.74 14.15 -14.82
N GLU A 224 -14.70 14.96 -15.24
CA GLU A 224 -14.64 15.65 -16.53
C GLU A 224 -14.34 17.13 -16.42
N ILE A 225 -14.87 17.81 -15.38
CA ILE A 225 -14.71 19.25 -15.21
C ILE A 225 -13.25 19.62 -14.94
N VAL A 226 -12.75 20.61 -15.68
CA VAL A 226 -11.35 21.09 -15.56
C VAL A 226 -11.27 22.58 -15.18
N SER A 227 -12.40 23.31 -15.19
CA SER A 227 -12.49 24.72 -14.85
C SER A 227 -13.07 24.93 -13.46
N ILE A 228 -12.42 25.73 -12.63
CA ILE A 228 -12.92 26.04 -11.27
C ILE A 228 -14.31 26.70 -11.32
N PRO A 229 -14.57 27.75 -12.13
CA PRO A 229 -15.89 28.38 -12.18
C PRO A 229 -17.00 27.39 -12.61
N GLU A 230 -16.70 26.50 -13.55
CA GLU A 230 -17.66 25.48 -13.98
C GLU A 230 -17.93 24.47 -12.86
N PHE A 231 -16.89 24.03 -12.15
CA PHE A 231 -17.04 23.12 -11.01
C PHE A 231 -17.93 23.75 -9.92
N GLU A 232 -17.67 24.98 -9.54
CA GLU A 232 -18.44 25.70 -8.53
C GLU A 232 -19.93 25.81 -8.93
N THR A 233 -20.19 26.18 -10.18
CA THR A 233 -21.55 26.31 -10.71
C THR A 233 -22.27 24.96 -10.71
N ARG A 234 -21.63 23.92 -11.24
CA ARG A 234 -22.23 22.57 -11.34
C ARG A 234 -22.39 21.90 -9.99
N TRP A 235 -21.48 22.17 -9.03
CA TRP A 235 -21.64 21.70 -7.66
C TRP A 235 -22.90 22.31 -6.99
N ALA A 236 -23.06 23.61 -7.09
CA ALA A 236 -24.24 24.31 -6.57
C ALA A 236 -25.54 23.77 -7.20
N GLN A 237 -25.54 23.56 -8.52
CA GLN A 237 -26.65 22.97 -9.25
C GLN A 237 -26.97 21.54 -8.78
N LEU A 238 -25.95 20.70 -8.61
CA LEU A 238 -26.12 19.32 -8.12
C LEU A 238 -26.80 19.28 -6.74
N VAL A 239 -26.36 20.13 -5.82
CA VAL A 239 -26.91 20.22 -4.46
C VAL A 239 -28.37 20.71 -4.49
N GLU A 240 -28.67 21.70 -5.35
CA GLU A 240 -30.01 22.27 -5.52
C GLU A 240 -30.98 21.25 -6.14
N ASP A 241 -30.62 20.68 -7.29
CA ASP A 241 -31.48 19.75 -8.04
C ASP A 241 -31.91 18.53 -7.23
N HIS A 242 -31.10 18.14 -6.25
CA HIS A 242 -31.36 16.98 -5.41
C HIS A 242 -31.82 17.34 -3.98
N GLY A 243 -32.02 18.63 -3.66
CA GLY A 243 -32.48 19.07 -2.35
C GLY A 243 -31.54 18.77 -1.20
N LEU A 244 -30.20 18.84 -1.44
CA LEU A 244 -29.16 18.38 -0.51
C LEU A 244 -28.40 19.53 0.18
N ARG A 245 -29.00 20.71 0.29
CA ARG A 245 -28.35 21.91 0.87
C ARG A 245 -27.87 21.74 2.31
N GLU A 246 -28.53 20.89 3.10
CA GLU A 246 -28.17 20.62 4.51
C GLU A 246 -27.43 19.28 4.70
N ASN A 247 -26.81 18.78 3.65
CA ASN A 247 -26.12 17.51 3.73
C ASN A 247 -24.68 17.68 4.21
N GLU A 248 -24.39 17.30 5.45
CA GLU A 248 -23.08 17.44 6.09
C GLU A 248 -21.92 16.79 5.32
N PHE A 249 -22.17 15.68 4.60
CA PHE A 249 -21.12 15.06 3.81
C PHE A 249 -20.74 15.94 2.62
N LEU A 250 -21.75 16.47 1.89
CA LEU A 250 -21.51 17.35 0.74
C LEU A 250 -20.87 18.67 1.17
N ASP A 251 -21.27 19.23 2.30
CA ASP A 251 -20.64 20.44 2.86
C ASP A 251 -19.16 20.22 3.20
N ARG A 252 -18.84 19.09 3.84
CA ARG A 252 -17.44 18.71 4.11
C ARG A 252 -16.66 18.43 2.85
N ALA A 253 -17.26 17.75 1.87
CA ALA A 253 -16.62 17.48 0.60
C ALA A 253 -16.30 18.77 -0.15
N TYR A 254 -17.26 19.70 -0.21
CA TYR A 254 -17.08 21.00 -0.84
C TYR A 254 -16.04 21.87 -0.14
N SER A 255 -16.07 21.94 1.18
CA SER A 255 -15.09 22.70 1.97
C SER A 255 -13.66 22.23 1.78
N ASN A 256 -13.46 20.96 1.38
CA ASN A 256 -12.15 20.38 1.09
C ASN A 256 -11.94 20.11 -0.41
N ARG A 257 -12.72 20.74 -1.30
CA ARG A 257 -12.68 20.45 -2.75
C ARG A 257 -11.31 20.66 -3.40
N GLU A 258 -10.52 21.58 -2.88
CA GLU A 258 -9.14 21.80 -3.32
C GLU A 258 -8.23 20.59 -3.13
N MET A 259 -8.61 19.67 -2.23
CA MET A 259 -7.84 18.44 -1.97
C MET A 259 -8.14 17.33 -2.97
N TRP A 260 -9.29 17.35 -3.68
CA TRP A 260 -9.71 16.19 -4.48
C TRP A 260 -10.35 16.52 -5.84
N ALA A 261 -10.85 17.75 -6.04
CA ALA A 261 -11.53 18.10 -7.28
C ALA A 261 -10.55 18.45 -8.39
N LYS A 262 -10.72 17.81 -9.56
CA LYS A 262 -9.81 17.88 -10.70
C LYS A 262 -9.39 19.29 -11.11
N PRO A 263 -10.27 20.33 -11.12
CA PRO A 263 -9.88 21.68 -11.52
C PRO A 263 -8.73 22.28 -10.70
N TYR A 264 -8.59 21.86 -9.45
CA TYR A 264 -7.55 22.36 -8.54
C TYR A 264 -6.19 21.64 -8.73
N PHE A 265 -6.11 20.66 -9.67
CA PHE A 265 -4.91 19.87 -9.94
C PHE A 265 -4.36 20.03 -11.34
N THR A 266 -5.02 20.80 -12.20
CA THR A 266 -4.67 20.91 -13.63
C THR A 266 -3.24 21.38 -13.86
N GLU A 267 -2.69 22.17 -12.93
CA GLU A 267 -1.31 22.66 -12.96
C GLU A 267 -0.32 21.79 -12.14
N THR A 268 -0.79 20.70 -11.55
CA THR A 268 0.02 19.86 -10.66
C THR A 268 0.42 18.57 -11.37
N PHE A 269 1.72 18.29 -11.40
CA PHE A 269 2.21 17.03 -11.96
C PHE A 269 1.84 15.87 -11.02
N CYS A 270 1.03 14.95 -11.51
CA CYS A 270 0.56 13.78 -10.76
C CYS A 270 0.99 12.43 -11.38
N ALA A 271 1.89 12.41 -12.37
CA ALA A 271 2.29 11.20 -13.10
C ALA A 271 1.10 10.33 -13.56
N GLY A 272 -0.01 10.96 -14.00
CA GLY A 272 -1.26 10.28 -14.36
C GLY A 272 -2.02 9.66 -13.17
N MET A 273 -1.57 9.87 -11.94
CA MET A 273 -2.21 9.35 -10.74
C MET A 273 -3.31 10.30 -10.25
N THR A 274 -4.55 9.85 -10.27
CA THR A 274 -5.72 10.56 -9.72
C THR A 274 -6.34 9.82 -8.53
N SER A 275 -5.74 8.69 -8.16
CA SER A 275 -6.19 7.84 -7.06
C SER A 275 -5.01 7.05 -6.48
N THR A 276 -5.20 6.46 -5.31
CA THR A 276 -4.25 5.54 -4.68
C THR A 276 -4.32 4.12 -5.26
N GLN A 277 -4.89 3.95 -6.45
CA GLN A 277 -5.05 2.63 -7.09
C GLN A 277 -3.73 1.87 -7.24
N ARG A 278 -2.60 2.58 -7.42
CA ARG A 278 -1.27 1.96 -7.49
C ARG A 278 -0.87 1.38 -6.15
N SER A 279 -1.09 2.10 -5.05
CA SER A 279 -0.88 1.60 -3.69
C SER A 279 -1.81 0.44 -3.39
N GLU A 280 -3.09 0.52 -3.77
CA GLU A 280 -4.04 -0.58 -3.62
C GLU A 280 -3.61 -1.83 -4.40
N SER A 281 -3.14 -1.65 -5.64
CA SER A 281 -2.61 -2.75 -6.47
C SER A 281 -1.35 -3.36 -5.86
N ALA A 282 -0.42 -2.56 -5.35
CA ALA A 282 0.77 -3.03 -4.64
C ALA A 282 0.39 -3.79 -3.35
N ASN A 283 -0.57 -3.26 -2.59
CA ASN A 283 -1.11 -3.92 -1.40
C ASN A 283 -1.85 -5.23 -1.73
N HIS A 284 -2.56 -5.30 -2.86
CA HIS A 284 -3.19 -6.54 -3.33
C HIS A 284 -2.13 -7.58 -3.72
N LEU A 285 -1.12 -7.18 -4.47
CA LEU A 285 0.01 -8.06 -4.83
C LEU A 285 0.70 -8.59 -3.57
N LEU A 286 1.01 -7.73 -2.60
CA LEU A 286 1.60 -8.12 -1.33
C LEU A 286 0.82 -9.25 -0.64
N LYS A 287 -0.51 -9.16 -0.63
CA LYS A 287 -1.38 -10.19 -0.03
C LYS A 287 -1.33 -11.54 -0.74
N THR A 288 -0.82 -11.62 -1.96
CA THR A 288 -0.56 -12.92 -2.64
C THR A 288 0.71 -13.58 -2.14
N TYR A 289 1.72 -12.80 -1.75
CA TYR A 289 2.99 -13.29 -1.20
C TYR A 289 2.90 -13.63 0.28
N ILE A 290 2.17 -12.83 1.05
CA ILE A 290 2.22 -12.85 2.52
C ILE A 290 0.96 -13.49 3.10
N PRO A 291 1.08 -14.56 3.92
CA PRO A 291 -0.03 -15.08 4.72
C PRO A 291 -0.55 -14.02 5.72
N ARG A 292 -1.86 -13.96 5.90
CA ARG A 292 -2.51 -12.98 6.82
C ARG A 292 -1.99 -13.01 8.26
N SER A 293 -1.47 -14.14 8.70
CA SER A 293 -0.91 -14.35 10.04
C SER A 293 0.60 -14.51 10.01
N ALA A 294 1.29 -13.89 9.05
CA ALA A 294 2.74 -13.97 8.94
C ALA A 294 3.40 -13.27 10.13
N PRO A 295 4.33 -13.93 10.85
CA PRO A 295 5.25 -13.26 11.75
C PRO A 295 6.08 -12.21 11.03
N MET A 296 6.67 -11.26 11.75
CA MET A 296 7.33 -10.10 11.16
C MET A 296 8.50 -10.48 10.25
N HIS A 297 9.36 -11.40 10.66
CA HIS A 297 10.48 -11.84 9.83
C HIS A 297 10.02 -12.47 8.51
N LEU A 298 8.91 -13.24 8.52
CA LEU A 298 8.35 -13.82 7.30
C LEU A 298 7.70 -12.73 6.44
N PHE A 299 7.00 -11.78 7.07
CA PHE A 299 6.42 -10.62 6.39
C PHE A 299 7.50 -9.85 5.60
N VAL A 300 8.59 -9.45 6.27
CA VAL A 300 9.71 -8.73 5.65
C VAL A 300 10.38 -9.57 4.57
N SER A 301 10.60 -10.86 4.80
CA SER A 301 11.20 -11.76 3.81
C SER A 301 10.36 -11.87 2.53
N GLN A 302 9.04 -12.03 2.65
CA GLN A 302 8.14 -12.13 1.50
C GLN A 302 7.95 -10.78 0.80
N TYR A 303 7.95 -9.67 1.54
CA TYR A 303 7.99 -8.34 0.95
C TYR A 303 9.23 -8.16 0.06
N ASN A 304 10.41 -8.53 0.56
CA ASN A 304 11.64 -8.46 -0.22
C ASN A 304 11.59 -9.31 -1.48
N ARG A 305 11.04 -10.52 -1.36
CA ARG A 305 10.86 -11.39 -2.52
C ARG A 305 9.94 -10.73 -3.56
N MET A 306 8.84 -10.14 -3.14
CA MET A 306 7.94 -9.40 -4.03
C MET A 306 8.67 -8.26 -4.74
N ILE A 307 9.51 -7.50 -4.04
CA ILE A 307 10.32 -6.42 -4.66
C ILE A 307 11.28 -7.00 -5.71
N ALA A 308 12.04 -8.06 -5.35
CA ALA A 308 13.00 -8.68 -6.26
C ALA A 308 12.33 -9.27 -7.52
N ASP A 309 11.18 -9.94 -7.37
CA ASP A 309 10.41 -10.48 -8.49
C ASP A 309 9.94 -9.35 -9.43
N ARG A 310 9.52 -8.21 -8.88
CA ARG A 310 9.12 -7.02 -9.66
C ARG A 310 10.29 -6.39 -10.41
N GLU A 311 11.43 -6.19 -9.75
CA GLU A 311 12.64 -5.66 -10.38
C GLU A 311 13.11 -6.57 -11.54
N ALA A 312 13.02 -7.89 -11.37
CA ALA A 312 13.33 -8.83 -12.42
C ALA A 312 12.37 -8.74 -13.62
N ASP A 313 11.08 -8.50 -13.38
CA ASP A 313 10.09 -8.37 -14.45
C ASP A 313 10.23 -7.02 -15.17
N GLU A 314 10.47 -5.92 -14.44
CA GLU A 314 10.79 -4.61 -15.03
C GLU A 314 12.02 -4.69 -15.95
N GLY A 315 13.08 -5.35 -15.51
CA GLY A 315 14.29 -5.55 -16.34
C GLY A 315 14.04 -6.34 -17.62
N LYS A 316 13.14 -7.33 -17.61
CA LYS A 316 12.75 -8.07 -18.82
C LYS A 316 11.96 -7.21 -19.80
N GLU A 317 11.02 -6.39 -19.30
CA GLU A 317 10.23 -5.50 -20.13
C GLU A 317 11.06 -4.39 -20.75
N GLU A 318 11.99 -3.76 -20.00
CA GLU A 318 12.96 -2.81 -20.55
C GLU A 318 13.81 -3.44 -21.66
N HIS A 319 14.29 -4.66 -21.46
CA HIS A 319 15.07 -5.35 -22.49
C HIS A 319 14.24 -5.62 -23.74
N ALA A 320 13.01 -6.08 -23.60
CA ALA A 320 12.08 -6.31 -24.70
C ALA A 320 11.79 -5.01 -25.47
N THR A 321 11.55 -3.89 -24.78
CA THR A 321 11.29 -2.59 -25.38
C THR A 321 12.49 -2.07 -26.19
N LYS A 322 13.71 -2.25 -25.67
CA LYS A 322 14.95 -1.87 -26.37
C LYS A 322 15.19 -2.68 -27.66
N GLN A 323 14.69 -3.92 -27.72
CA GLN A 323 14.81 -4.75 -28.93
C GLN A 323 13.82 -4.38 -30.04
N VAL A 324 12.71 -3.73 -29.72
CA VAL A 324 11.68 -3.33 -30.71
C VAL A 324 11.99 -1.97 -31.37
N THR A 325 12.96 -1.23 -30.86
CA THR A 325 13.30 0.13 -31.30
C THR A 325 14.49 0.17 -32.29
N ILE A 326 14.78 -0.95 -33.01
CA ILE A 326 15.78 -1.00 -34.07
C ILE A 326 15.11 -1.16 -35.43
#